data_e1991057c5d521661986d43be93f9d11
#
_entry.id   e1991057c5d521661986d43be93f9d11
#
_cell.length_a   1.000
_cell.length_b   1.000
_cell.length_c   1.000
_cell.angle_alpha   90.00
_cell.angle_beta   90.00
_cell.angle_gamma   90.00
#
_symmetry.space_group_name_H-M   'P 1'
#
loop_
_entity.id
_entity.type
_entity.pdbx_description
1 polymer ?
#
loop_
_entity_poly.entity_id
_entity_poly.type
_entity_poly.pdbx_seq_one_letter_code
_entity_poly.pdbx_strand_id
1 'polypeptide(L)'
;MKNINLFSSHLFVKNVGTEEQKQDLKNQILSAKDNNVGYIPSGNKKCWRSSAKYEMDWLEKEVLILTRAAIDYYKDIDPDYKKVKDEKITMATWTNVNEPKSKNVVHAHKEFSFVGLYYIDAEETGDLIFHN
;
A
#
# COMPACT_ATOMS: atom_id res chain seq x y z
N MET A 1 -13.61 10.55 34.45
CA MET A 1 -12.63 11.03 33.41
C MET A 1 -13.13 10.53 32.07
N LYS A 2 -13.39 11.41 31.10
CA LYS A 2 -13.88 11.03 29.78
C LYS A 2 -12.67 10.92 28.85
N ASN A 3 -12.41 9.74 28.30
CA ASN A 3 -11.34 9.56 27.32
C ASN A 3 -11.85 10.04 25.97
N ILE A 4 -11.19 11.01 25.36
CA ILE A 4 -11.56 11.55 24.05
C ILE A 4 -10.40 11.23 23.12
N ASN A 5 -10.60 10.33 22.16
CA ASN A 5 -9.68 10.10 21.06
C ASN A 5 -9.86 11.21 20.03
N LEU A 6 -8.92 12.16 19.99
CA LEU A 6 -9.01 13.29 19.08
C LEU A 6 -8.51 12.97 17.65
N PHE A 7 -7.61 11.98 17.52
CA PHE A 7 -7.04 11.59 16.23
C PHE A 7 -6.74 10.09 16.25
N SER A 8 -7.70 9.27 15.86
CA SER A 8 -7.47 7.83 15.71
C SER A 8 -7.26 7.49 14.23
N SER A 9 -6.11 6.91 13.91
CA SER A 9 -5.88 6.25 12.63
C SER A 9 -5.98 4.75 12.82
N HIS A 10 -6.73 4.06 11.96
CA HIS A 10 -6.88 2.62 12.01
C HIS A 10 -5.93 1.96 11.02
N LEU A 11 -5.24 0.91 11.47
CA LEU A 11 -4.34 0.11 10.66
C LEU A 11 -4.89 -1.31 10.58
N PHE A 12 -5.15 -1.76 9.36
CA PHE A 12 -5.56 -3.13 9.07
C PHE A 12 -4.37 -3.90 8.53
N VAL A 13 -4.03 -5.02 9.16
CA VAL A 13 -2.87 -5.84 8.78
C VAL A 13 -3.31 -7.25 8.47
N LYS A 14 -2.85 -7.81 7.36
CA LYS A 14 -3.12 -9.18 6.95
C LYS A 14 -1.92 -9.74 6.19
N ASN A 15 -1.59 -11.00 6.45
CA ASN A 15 -0.67 -11.76 5.59
C ASN A 15 -1.43 -12.31 4.40
N VAL A 16 -0.93 -12.06 3.19
CA VAL A 16 -1.56 -12.49 1.94
C VAL A 16 -0.54 -13.06 0.97
N GLY A 17 -1.01 -13.93 0.08
CA GLY A 17 -0.19 -14.59 -0.92
C GLY A 17 0.60 -15.78 -0.40
N THR A 18 0.87 -16.74 -1.29
CA THR A 18 1.79 -17.85 -1.05
C THR A 18 3.23 -17.39 -1.30
N GLU A 19 4.21 -18.15 -0.83
CA GLU A 19 5.62 -17.85 -1.11
C GLU A 19 5.94 -17.91 -2.61
N GLU A 20 5.28 -18.81 -3.35
CA GLU A 20 5.41 -18.90 -4.81
C GLU A 20 4.90 -17.61 -5.48
N GLN A 21 3.71 -17.12 -5.09
CA GLN A 21 3.14 -15.89 -5.63
C GLN A 21 4.01 -14.67 -5.31
N LYS A 22 4.56 -14.59 -4.10
CA LYS A 22 5.48 -13.51 -3.70
C LYS A 22 6.76 -13.56 -4.51
N GLN A 23 7.35 -14.75 -4.69
CA GLN A 23 8.58 -14.93 -5.44
C GLN A 23 8.40 -14.60 -6.91
N ASP A 24 7.27 -15.00 -7.52
CA ASP A 24 6.95 -14.68 -8.90
C ASP A 24 6.82 -13.16 -9.09
N LEU A 25 6.04 -12.49 -8.24
CA LEU A 25 5.89 -11.03 -8.30
C LEU A 25 7.23 -10.31 -8.09
N LYS A 26 8.08 -10.79 -7.15
CA LYS A 26 9.44 -10.27 -6.96
C LYS A 26 10.27 -10.37 -8.24
N ASN A 27 10.23 -11.52 -8.91
CA ASN A 27 10.98 -11.76 -10.16
C ASN A 27 10.51 -10.83 -11.28
N GLN A 28 9.20 -10.64 -11.44
CA GLN A 28 8.64 -9.70 -12.42
C GLN A 28 9.13 -8.27 -12.17
N ILE A 29 9.10 -7.81 -10.90
CA ILE A 29 9.54 -6.46 -10.52
C ILE A 29 11.03 -6.26 -10.77
N LEU A 30 11.87 -7.20 -10.38
CA LEU A 30 13.31 -7.12 -10.60
C LEU A 30 13.66 -7.14 -12.09
N SER A 31 13.00 -7.99 -12.89
CA SER A 31 13.13 -7.98 -14.35
C SER A 31 12.76 -6.64 -14.97
N ALA A 32 11.67 -6.01 -14.51
CA ALA A 32 11.30 -4.68 -14.97
C ALA A 32 12.34 -3.62 -14.60
N LYS A 33 12.94 -3.71 -13.41
CA LYS A 33 14.02 -2.82 -12.99
C LYS A 33 15.25 -2.99 -13.86
N ASP A 34 15.68 -4.21 -14.14
CA ASP A 34 16.85 -4.52 -14.96
C ASP A 34 16.68 -4.04 -16.42
N ASN A 35 15.44 -4.07 -16.92
CA ASN A 35 15.07 -3.55 -18.24
C ASN A 35 14.74 -2.04 -18.24
N ASN A 36 15.00 -1.32 -17.15
CA ASN A 36 14.71 0.11 -16.97
C ASN A 36 13.24 0.52 -17.23
N VAL A 37 12.28 -0.36 -16.94
CA VAL A 37 10.85 -0.06 -17.07
C VAL A 37 10.35 0.65 -15.82
N GLY A 38 10.86 1.85 -15.58
CA GLY A 38 10.53 2.63 -14.41
C GLY A 38 11.37 3.91 -14.31
N TYR A 39 11.34 4.55 -13.14
CA TYR A 39 12.05 5.80 -12.89
C TYR A 39 12.41 5.96 -11.41
N ILE A 40 13.28 6.91 -11.11
CA ILE A 40 13.58 7.32 -9.73
C ILE A 40 12.72 8.53 -9.41
N PRO A 41 11.77 8.45 -8.45
CA PRO A 41 10.93 9.57 -8.08
C PRO A 41 11.75 10.75 -7.54
N SER A 42 11.32 11.97 -7.87
CA SER A 42 11.95 13.19 -7.38
C SER A 42 11.97 13.23 -5.84
N GLY A 43 13.10 13.63 -5.26
CA GLY A 43 13.28 13.67 -3.81
C GLY A 43 13.63 12.34 -3.14
N ASN A 44 13.41 11.21 -3.79
CA ASN A 44 13.81 9.90 -3.30
C ASN A 44 15.20 9.55 -3.84
N LYS A 45 16.09 9.10 -2.97
CA LYS A 45 17.41 8.59 -3.37
C LYS A 45 17.40 7.07 -3.29
N LYS A 46 17.92 6.41 -4.32
CA LYS A 46 18.03 4.94 -4.36
C LYS A 46 16.70 4.20 -4.18
N CYS A 47 15.61 4.82 -4.65
CA CYS A 47 14.30 4.22 -4.71
C CYS A 47 13.84 4.21 -6.17
N TRP A 48 13.79 3.04 -6.77
CA TRP A 48 13.26 2.87 -8.13
C TRP A 48 11.76 2.60 -8.05
N ARG A 49 10.98 3.23 -8.91
CA ARG A 49 9.53 3.02 -9.04
C ARG A 49 9.22 2.44 -10.40
N SER A 50 8.45 1.39 -10.42
CA SER A 50 7.98 0.77 -11.65
C SER A 50 6.89 1.60 -12.33
N SER A 51 6.92 1.60 -13.67
CA SER A 51 5.79 1.95 -14.53
C SER A 51 5.18 0.74 -15.23
N ALA A 52 5.68 -0.47 -14.97
CA ALA A 52 5.15 -1.71 -15.53
C ALA A 52 3.85 -2.14 -14.85
N LYS A 53 3.04 -2.89 -15.61
CA LYS A 53 1.96 -3.69 -15.03
C LYS A 53 2.48 -5.10 -14.74
N TYR A 54 2.02 -5.67 -13.65
CA TYR A 54 2.40 -6.99 -13.17
C TYR A 54 1.19 -7.92 -13.10
N GLU A 55 1.43 -9.21 -13.22
CA GLU A 55 0.42 -10.24 -13.00
C GLU A 55 0.25 -10.46 -11.49
N MET A 56 -0.70 -9.73 -10.89
CA MET A 56 -0.94 -9.75 -9.44
C MET A 56 -2.44 -9.75 -9.08
N ASP A 57 -3.27 -10.34 -9.91
CA ASP A 57 -4.72 -10.42 -9.70
C ASP A 57 -5.09 -10.98 -8.32
N TRP A 58 -4.29 -11.91 -7.81
CA TRP A 58 -4.46 -12.47 -6.48
C TRP A 58 -4.30 -11.40 -5.39
N LEU A 59 -3.32 -10.51 -5.52
CA LEU A 59 -3.08 -9.42 -4.58
C LEU A 59 -4.17 -8.36 -4.70
N GLU A 60 -4.59 -8.02 -5.91
CA GLU A 60 -5.68 -7.07 -6.16
C GLU A 60 -6.99 -7.54 -5.51
N LYS A 61 -7.32 -8.82 -5.60
CA LYS A 61 -8.48 -9.43 -4.92
C LYS A 61 -8.39 -9.28 -3.40
N GLU A 62 -7.23 -9.57 -2.82
CA GLU A 62 -7.02 -9.43 -1.37
C GLU A 62 -7.11 -7.97 -0.91
N VAL A 63 -6.55 -7.03 -1.67
CA VAL A 63 -6.67 -5.60 -1.39
C VAL A 63 -8.13 -5.15 -1.44
N LEU A 64 -8.91 -5.60 -2.41
CA LEU A 64 -10.35 -5.30 -2.50
C LEU A 64 -11.12 -5.86 -1.30
N ILE A 65 -10.83 -7.07 -0.86
CA ILE A 65 -11.45 -7.67 0.33
C ILE A 65 -11.13 -6.85 1.58
N LEU A 66 -9.86 -6.48 1.79
CA LEU A 66 -9.44 -5.65 2.92
C LEU A 66 -10.07 -4.26 2.89
N THR A 67 -10.13 -3.64 1.71
CA THR A 67 -10.75 -2.32 1.55
C THR A 67 -12.24 -2.37 1.88
N ARG A 68 -12.96 -3.39 1.45
CA ARG A 68 -14.38 -3.58 1.82
C ARG A 68 -14.55 -3.77 3.32
N ALA A 69 -13.73 -4.62 3.95
CA ALA A 69 -13.76 -4.81 5.39
C ALA A 69 -13.47 -3.51 6.16
N ALA A 70 -12.54 -2.69 5.67
CA ALA A 70 -12.26 -1.37 6.25
C ALA A 70 -13.45 -0.41 6.08
N ILE A 71 -14.10 -0.39 4.92
CA ILE A 71 -15.32 0.40 4.68
C ILE A 71 -16.43 -0.01 5.64
N ASP A 72 -16.67 -1.30 5.79
CA ASP A 72 -17.71 -1.82 6.68
C ASP A 72 -17.42 -1.46 8.14
N TYR A 73 -16.16 -1.60 8.57
CA TYR A 73 -15.73 -1.15 9.89
C TYR A 73 -16.00 0.34 10.12
N TYR A 74 -15.66 1.21 9.16
CA TYR A 74 -15.93 2.64 9.30
C TYR A 74 -17.43 2.97 9.28
N LYS A 75 -18.24 2.25 8.51
CA LYS A 75 -19.71 2.38 8.53
C LYS A 75 -20.29 2.06 9.92
N ASP A 76 -19.65 1.15 10.67
CA ASP A 76 -20.12 0.78 12.00
C ASP A 76 -19.75 1.81 13.08
N ILE A 77 -18.62 2.45 12.97
CA ILE A 77 -18.11 3.36 14.01
C ILE A 77 -18.35 4.85 13.71
N ASP A 78 -18.58 5.23 12.44
CA ASP A 78 -18.79 6.61 12.02
C ASP A 78 -20.15 6.78 11.36
N PRO A 79 -21.10 7.50 12.01
CA PRO A 79 -22.43 7.74 11.46
C PRO A 79 -22.44 8.48 10.12
N ASP A 80 -21.44 9.34 9.88
CA ASP A 80 -21.35 10.06 8.60
C ASP A 80 -20.85 9.16 7.48
N TYR A 81 -20.00 8.18 7.81
CA TYR A 81 -19.53 7.18 6.87
C TYR A 81 -20.62 6.22 6.40
N LYS A 82 -21.67 6.01 7.22
CA LYS A 82 -22.86 5.23 6.84
C LYS A 82 -23.58 5.76 5.58
N LYS A 83 -23.38 7.03 5.28
CA LYS A 83 -23.97 7.69 4.09
C LYS A 83 -23.19 7.44 2.80
N VAL A 84 -21.97 6.91 2.91
CA VAL A 84 -21.16 6.55 1.74
C VAL A 84 -21.82 5.40 1.01
N LYS A 85 -22.24 5.63 -0.23
CA LYS A 85 -22.82 4.59 -1.08
C LYS A 85 -21.76 3.54 -1.40
N ASP A 86 -22.21 2.31 -1.69
CA ASP A 86 -21.33 1.26 -2.22
C ASP A 86 -20.90 1.62 -3.64
N GLU A 87 -19.93 2.52 -3.75
CA GLU A 87 -19.38 2.97 -5.00
C GLU A 87 -18.34 1.97 -5.53
N LYS A 88 -18.09 2.05 -6.82
CA LYS A 88 -17.04 1.26 -7.45
C LYS A 88 -15.69 1.65 -6.83
N ILE A 89 -15.02 0.67 -6.21
CA ILE A 89 -13.66 0.85 -5.74
C ILE A 89 -12.74 0.95 -6.96
N THR A 90 -12.03 2.06 -7.07
CA THR A 90 -10.95 2.22 -8.04
C THR A 90 -9.61 2.12 -7.31
N MET A 91 -8.65 1.46 -7.92
CA MET A 91 -7.34 1.22 -7.33
C MET A 91 -6.25 1.73 -8.27
N ALA A 92 -5.26 2.41 -7.69
CA ALA A 92 -4.01 2.73 -8.36
C ALA A 92 -2.87 2.02 -7.64
N THR A 93 -2.04 1.30 -8.38
CA THR A 93 -0.94 0.52 -7.84
C THR A 93 0.37 0.92 -8.48
N TRP A 94 1.43 0.84 -7.72
CA TRP A 94 2.81 0.96 -8.19
C TRP A 94 3.72 0.15 -7.28
N THR A 95 4.90 -0.18 -7.76
CA THR A 95 5.90 -0.89 -6.97
C THR A 95 7.15 -0.04 -6.77
N ASN A 96 7.79 -0.21 -5.63
CA ASN A 96 9.07 0.42 -5.33
C ASN A 96 10.12 -0.64 -5.02
N VAL A 97 11.33 -0.44 -5.51
CA VAL A 97 12.52 -1.18 -5.08
C VAL A 97 13.44 -0.19 -4.39
N ASN A 98 13.58 -0.36 -3.10
CA ASN A 98 14.44 0.47 -2.27
C ASN A 98 15.80 -0.23 -2.07
N GLU A 99 16.88 0.46 -2.38
CA GLU A 99 18.23 -0.03 -2.08
C GLU A 99 18.58 0.23 -0.59
N PRO A 100 19.60 -0.44 -0.05
CA PRO A 100 20.08 -0.18 1.30
C PRO A 100 20.34 1.31 1.53
N LYS A 101 19.90 1.82 2.70
CA LYS A 101 19.99 3.23 3.08
C LYS A 101 19.19 4.19 2.21
N SER A 102 18.24 3.69 1.42
CA SER A 102 17.24 4.52 0.75
C SER A 102 16.16 4.97 1.74
N LYS A 103 15.47 6.03 1.40
CA LYS A 103 14.28 6.46 2.11
C LYS A 103 13.30 7.14 1.14
N ASN A 104 12.04 6.94 1.39
CA ASN A 104 11.00 7.75 0.79
C ASN A 104 10.82 9.03 1.62
N VAL A 105 10.67 10.17 0.95
CA VAL A 105 10.35 11.41 1.65
C VAL A 105 8.96 11.34 2.25
N VAL A 106 8.74 12.09 3.34
CA VAL A 106 7.42 12.22 3.95
C VAL A 106 6.46 12.85 2.94
N HIS A 107 5.34 12.18 2.72
CA HIS A 107 4.30 12.63 1.79
C HIS A 107 2.93 12.12 2.22
N ALA A 108 1.89 12.67 1.62
CA ALA A 108 0.51 12.25 1.85
C ALA A 108 -0.19 11.93 0.53
N HIS A 109 -1.14 11.01 0.59
CA HIS A 109 -1.99 10.60 -0.53
C HIS A 109 -3.40 11.19 -0.35
N LYS A 110 -3.52 12.50 -0.54
CA LYS A 110 -4.75 13.27 -0.25
C LYS A 110 -5.95 12.89 -1.12
N GLU A 111 -5.69 12.34 -2.29
CA GLU A 111 -6.70 11.92 -3.27
C GLU A 111 -7.24 10.50 -3.03
N PHE A 112 -6.68 9.75 -2.09
CA PHE A 112 -7.09 8.37 -1.80
C PHE A 112 -7.76 8.26 -0.44
N SER A 113 -8.88 7.56 -0.37
CA SER A 113 -9.57 7.26 0.88
C SER A 113 -8.83 6.22 1.72
N PHE A 114 -8.13 5.29 1.07
CA PHE A 114 -7.33 4.24 1.69
C PHE A 114 -5.99 4.14 0.99
N VAL A 115 -4.94 3.89 1.78
CA VAL A 115 -3.60 3.60 1.28
C VAL A 115 -3.17 2.26 1.84
N GLY A 116 -2.70 1.37 0.98
CA GLY A 116 -2.17 0.07 1.36
C GLY A 116 -0.70 -0.07 0.99
N LEU A 117 0.03 -0.84 1.78
CA LEU A 117 1.40 -1.25 1.51
C LEU A 117 1.48 -2.77 1.56
N TYR A 118 2.10 -3.36 0.56
CA TYR A 118 2.41 -4.77 0.54
C TYR A 118 3.92 -4.98 0.46
N TYR A 119 4.46 -5.64 1.47
CA TYR A 119 5.88 -5.96 1.54
C TYR A 119 6.11 -7.34 0.93
N ILE A 120 6.80 -7.39 -0.21
CA ILE A 120 7.17 -8.63 -0.89
C ILE A 120 8.46 -9.19 -0.29
N ASP A 121 9.41 -8.29 -0.02
CA ASP A 121 10.69 -8.59 0.59
C ASP A 121 11.05 -7.42 1.49
N ALA A 122 11.16 -7.67 2.77
CA ALA A 122 11.33 -6.65 3.80
C ALA A 122 12.26 -7.10 4.94
N GLU A 123 13.10 -8.10 4.69
CA GLU A 123 14.09 -8.53 5.68
C GLU A 123 15.10 -7.40 5.91
N GLU A 124 15.34 -7.06 7.17
CA GLU A 124 16.27 -6.02 7.60
C GLU A 124 16.02 -4.64 6.95
N THR A 125 14.78 -4.33 6.59
CA THR A 125 14.41 -3.03 6.03
C THR A 125 14.10 -2.01 7.13
N GLY A 126 13.99 -0.73 6.73
CA GLY A 126 13.60 0.34 7.64
C GLY A 126 12.12 0.32 7.99
N ASP A 127 11.76 1.13 8.97
CA ASP A 127 10.41 1.22 9.51
C ASP A 127 9.48 2.04 8.60
N LEU A 128 8.19 1.72 8.66
CA LEU A 128 7.13 2.60 8.19
C LEU A 128 6.78 3.56 9.33
N ILE A 129 7.01 4.85 9.09
CA ILE A 129 6.77 5.89 10.11
C ILE A 129 5.56 6.73 9.69
N PHE A 130 4.57 6.81 10.57
CA PHE A 130 3.43 7.71 10.42
C PHE A 130 3.73 9.02 11.12
N HIS A 131 3.47 10.14 10.42
CA HIS A 131 3.56 11.48 10.97
C HIS A 131 2.17 12.07 11.12
N ASN A 132 1.90 12.66 12.28
CA ASN A 132 0.70 13.45 12.56
C ASN A 132 0.89 14.90 12.12
#